data_620a0da6678f3ac066496def1bc17040
#
_entry.id   620a0da6678f3ac066496def1bc17040
#
_cell.length_a   1.000
_cell.length_b   1.000
_cell.length_c   1.000
_cell.angle_alpha   90.00
_cell.angle_beta   90.00
_cell.angle_gamma   90.00
#
_symmetry.space_group_name_H-M   'P 1'
#
loop_
_entity.id
_entity.type
_entity.pdbx_description
1 polymer ?
#
loop_
_entity_poly.entity_id
_entity_poly.type
_entity_poly.pdbx_seq_one_letter_code
_entity_poly.pdbx_strand_id
1 'polypeptide(L)' 'MDSSVDNRLLGLKIAYFRKKNRLTQVQLANQVHISVRYMSKIECGQVTNCVSLPVLHSISKVLGVSIDTLLKNDE' A
#
# COMPACT_ATOMS: atom_id res chain seq x y z
N MET A 1 2.56 -20.74 -11.00
CA MET A 1 2.31 -19.71 -10.65
C MET A 1 3.21 -19.05 -9.84
N ASP A 2 3.43 -18.02 -9.95
CA ASP A 2 4.42 -17.41 -9.27
C ASP A 2 4.01 -17.09 -7.92
N SER A 3 4.94 -16.94 -7.02
CA SER A 3 4.65 -16.62 -5.65
C SER A 3 4.87 -15.15 -5.37
N SER A 4 4.98 -14.35 -6.40
CA SER A 4 5.24 -12.94 -6.16
C SER A 4 4.00 -12.25 -5.64
N VAL A 5 4.21 -11.12 -5.01
CA VAL A 5 3.12 -10.31 -4.50
C VAL A 5 2.34 -9.74 -5.67
N ASP A 6 1.02 -9.80 -5.57
CA ASP A 6 0.18 -9.19 -6.57
C ASP A 6 0.09 -7.70 -6.28
N ASN A 7 0.82 -6.91 -7.02
CA ASN A 7 0.88 -5.46 -6.79
C ASN A 7 -0.47 -4.78 -6.98
N ARG A 8 -1.31 -5.30 -7.86
CA ARG A 8 -2.63 -4.72 -8.04
C ARG A 8 -3.50 -4.93 -6.83
N LEU A 9 -3.48 -6.15 -6.28
CA LEU A 9 -4.26 -6.42 -5.09
C LEU A 9 -3.72 -5.65 -3.90
N LEU A 10 -2.40 -5.59 -3.77
CA LEU A 10 -1.78 -4.81 -2.70
C LEU A 10 -2.23 -3.34 -2.79
N GLY A 11 -2.19 -2.77 -3.97
CA GLY A 11 -2.60 -1.39 -4.16
C GLY A 11 -4.06 -1.16 -3.81
N LEU A 12 -4.93 -2.09 -4.19
CA LEU A 12 -6.34 -2.00 -3.86
C LEU A 12 -6.56 -2.05 -2.35
N LYS A 13 -5.83 -2.91 -1.66
CA LYS A 13 -5.97 -3.00 -0.21
C LYS A 13 -5.48 -1.74 0.47
N ILE A 14 -4.36 -1.18 0.01
CA ILE A 14 -3.86 0.06 0.58
C ILE A 14 -4.90 1.17 0.39
N ALA A 15 -5.45 1.28 -0.81
CA ALA A 15 -6.47 2.30 -1.07
C ALA A 15 -7.71 2.08 -0.21
N TYR A 16 -8.11 0.84 -0.04
CA TYR A 16 -9.27 0.51 0.78
C TYR A 16 -9.06 0.97 2.22
N PHE A 17 -7.95 0.57 2.83
CA PHE A 17 -7.70 0.93 4.22
C PHE A 17 -7.43 2.42 4.38
N ARG A 18 -6.81 3.04 3.36
CA ARG A 18 -6.62 4.49 3.38
C ARG A 18 -7.97 5.20 3.46
N LYS A 19 -8.89 4.82 2.58
CA LYS A 19 -10.22 5.46 2.57
C LYS A 19 -10.99 5.15 3.85
N LYS A 20 -10.82 3.95 4.36
CA LYS A 20 -11.46 3.58 5.60
C LYS A 20 -10.99 4.46 6.76
N ASN A 21 -9.74 4.89 6.71
CA ASN A 21 -9.17 5.79 7.71
C ASN A 21 -9.41 7.26 7.35
N ARG A 22 -10.16 7.52 6.28
CA ARG A 22 -10.51 8.87 5.84
C ARG A 22 -9.28 9.70 5.49
N LEU A 23 -8.30 9.07 4.88
CA LEU A 23 -7.09 9.75 4.45
C LEU A 23 -7.10 9.93 2.94
N THR A 24 -6.62 11.09 2.48
CA THR A 24 -6.36 11.27 1.05
C THR A 24 -5.03 10.64 0.72
N GLN A 25 -4.77 10.47 -0.58
CA GLN A 25 -3.45 9.99 -1.01
C GLN A 25 -2.34 10.93 -0.54
N VAL A 26 -2.60 12.24 -0.60
CA VAL A 26 -1.61 13.23 -0.17
C VAL A 26 -1.31 13.05 1.31
N GLN A 27 -2.35 12.89 2.12
CA GLN A 27 -2.16 12.72 3.55
C GLN A 27 -1.37 11.47 3.88
N LEU A 28 -1.74 10.34 3.26
CA LEU A 28 -1.01 9.11 3.53
C LEU A 28 0.44 9.22 3.04
N ALA A 29 0.64 9.75 1.85
CA ALA A 29 1.99 9.90 1.32
C ALA A 29 2.85 10.76 2.25
N ASN A 30 2.29 11.85 2.76
CA ASN A 30 3.02 12.71 3.68
C ASN A 30 3.38 11.98 4.97
N GLN A 31 2.46 11.18 5.48
CA GLN A 31 2.71 10.47 6.73
C GLN A 31 3.76 9.39 6.61
N VAL A 32 3.92 8.82 5.42
CA VAL A 32 4.94 7.80 5.21
C VAL A 32 6.16 8.33 4.46
N HIS A 33 6.20 9.67 4.26
CA HIS A 33 7.37 10.35 3.69
C HIS A 33 7.72 9.90 2.27
N ILE A 34 6.70 9.71 1.43
CA ILE A 34 6.91 9.46 0.01
C ILE A 34 6.10 10.47 -0.77
N SER A 35 6.39 10.58 -2.07
CA SER A 35 5.65 11.51 -2.90
C SER A 35 4.24 10.99 -3.16
N VAL A 36 3.31 11.90 -3.42
CA VAL A 36 1.96 11.50 -3.75
C VAL A 36 1.95 10.75 -5.08
N ARG A 37 2.86 11.10 -5.99
CA ARG A 37 2.97 10.41 -7.25
C ARG A 37 3.33 8.94 -7.06
N TYR A 38 4.28 8.68 -6.15
CA TYR A 38 4.65 7.30 -5.86
C TYR A 38 3.50 6.57 -5.17
N MET A 39 2.81 7.23 -4.25
CA MET A 39 1.65 6.63 -3.60
C MET A 39 0.58 6.26 -4.62
N SER A 40 0.33 7.14 -5.58
CA SER A 40 -0.63 6.86 -6.63
C SER A 40 -0.23 5.62 -7.44
N LYS A 41 1.05 5.49 -7.75
CA LYS A 41 1.53 4.32 -8.48
C LYS A 41 1.36 3.06 -7.66
N ILE A 42 1.62 3.13 -6.37
CA ILE A 42 1.43 1.98 -5.48
C ILE A 42 -0.02 1.53 -5.51
N GLU A 43 -0.94 2.47 -5.37
CA GLU A 43 -2.35 2.13 -5.31
C GLU A 43 -2.90 1.62 -6.64
N CYS A 44 -2.29 2.03 -7.74
CA CYS A 44 -2.68 1.56 -9.06
C CYS A 44 -2.00 0.26 -9.47
N GLY A 45 -1.10 -0.23 -8.63
CA GLY A 45 -0.39 -1.47 -8.96
C GLY A 45 0.65 -1.30 -10.05
N GLN A 46 1.14 -0.07 -10.26
CA GLN A 46 2.06 0.24 -11.33
C GLN A 46 3.52 0.25 -10.90
N VAL A 47 3.81 -0.27 -9.72
CA VAL A 47 5.17 -0.35 -9.26
C VAL A 47 5.84 -1.51 -9.96
N THR A 48 7.03 -1.31 -10.47
CA THR A 48 7.75 -2.34 -11.19
C THR A 48 8.08 -3.53 -10.30
N ASN A 49 8.52 -3.25 -9.10
CA ASN A 49 8.81 -4.28 -8.11
C ASN A 49 7.89 -4.10 -6.94
N CYS A 50 8.00 -4.97 -5.99
CA CYS A 50 7.23 -4.79 -4.76
C CYS A 50 7.62 -3.49 -4.09
N VAL A 51 6.67 -2.90 -3.40
CA VAL A 51 6.95 -1.77 -2.54
C VAL A 51 8.00 -2.19 -1.52
N SER A 52 8.96 -1.32 -1.25
CA SER A 52 10.01 -1.66 -0.31
C SER A 52 9.44 -1.94 1.07
N LEU A 53 10.10 -2.82 1.81
CA LEU A 53 9.59 -3.20 3.12
C LEU A 53 9.50 -2.02 4.08
N PRO A 54 10.47 -1.11 4.15
CA PRO A 54 10.32 0.04 5.04
C PRO A 54 9.11 0.90 4.70
N VAL A 55 8.83 1.12 3.43
CA VAL A 55 7.67 1.91 3.03
C VAL A 55 6.38 1.16 3.39
N LEU A 56 6.35 -0.13 3.10
CA LEU A 56 5.18 -0.94 3.39
C LEU A 56 4.92 -0.99 4.89
N HIS A 57 5.97 -1.10 5.69
CA HIS A 57 5.85 -1.09 7.14
C HIS A 57 5.25 0.23 7.63
N SER A 58 5.73 1.35 7.08
CA SER A 58 5.20 2.66 7.45
C SER A 58 3.73 2.78 7.09
N ILE A 59 3.37 2.32 5.88
CA ILE A 59 1.98 2.35 5.45
C ILE A 59 1.11 1.53 6.42
N SER A 60 1.56 0.34 6.75
CA SER A 60 0.79 -0.54 7.63
C SER A 60 0.56 0.11 8.99
N LYS A 61 1.57 0.79 9.51
CA LYS A 61 1.44 1.45 10.81
C LYS A 61 0.43 2.60 10.76
N VAL A 62 0.49 3.40 9.72
CA VAL A 62 -0.45 4.52 9.59
C VAL A 62 -1.87 3.99 9.41
N LEU A 63 -2.04 2.93 8.65
CA LEU A 63 -3.37 2.39 8.38
C LEU A 63 -3.91 1.52 9.51
N GLY A 64 -3.06 1.15 10.46
CA GLY A 64 -3.49 0.33 11.59
C GLY A 64 -3.75 -1.12 11.23
N VAL A 65 -3.08 -1.64 10.21
CA VAL A 65 -3.20 -3.03 9.81
C VAL A 65 -1.82 -3.65 9.72
N SER A 66 -1.75 -4.96 9.77
CA SER A 66 -0.46 -5.64 9.67
C SER A 66 -0.01 -5.69 8.21
N ILE A 67 1.29 -5.83 8.02
CA ILE A 67 1.83 -6.05 6.68
C ILE A 67 1.22 -7.32 6.12
N ASP A 68 1.05 -8.32 6.96
CA ASP A 68 0.45 -9.58 6.53
C ASP A 68 -0.93 -9.36 5.93
N THR A 69 -1.73 -8.50 6.54
CA THR A 69 -3.06 -8.18 6.03
C THR A 69 -2.96 -7.56 4.63
N LEU A 70 -1.97 -6.70 4.42
CA LEU A 70 -1.81 -6.06 3.13
C LEU A 70 -1.33 -7.03 2.05
N LEU A 71 -0.50 -8.00 2.42
CA LEU A 71 0.09 -8.91 1.45
C LEU A 71 -0.70 -10.17 1.21
N LYS A 72 -1.61 -10.48 2.12
CA LYS A 72 -2.31 -11.76 2.04
C LYS A 72 -3.29 -11.79 0.89
N ASN A 73 -3.30 -12.88 0.16
CA ASN A 73 -4.33 -13.07 -0.83
C ASN A 73 -5.47 -13.75 -0.15
N ASP A 74 -6.57 -13.07 -0.03
CA ASP A 74 -7.69 -13.70 0.58
C ASP A 74 -8.29 -14.61 -0.38
N GLU A 75 -8.58 -15.70 -0.10
CA GLU A 75 -9.17 -16.45 -0.95
C GLU A 75 -10.23 -17.01 -0.53
#